data_6605e124576c06420d93309c3230405e
#
_entry.id   6605e124576c06420d93309c3230405e
#
_cell.length_a   1.000
_cell.length_b   1.000
_cell.length_c   1.000
_cell.angle_alpha   90.00
_cell.angle_beta   90.00
_cell.angle_gamma   90.00
#
_symmetry.space_group_name_H-M   'P 1'
#
loop_
_entity.id
_entity.type
_entity.pdbx_description
1 polymer ?
#
loop_
_entity_poly.entity_id
_entity_poly.type
_entity_poly.pdbx_seq_one_letter_code
_entity_poly.pdbx_strand_id
1 'polypeptide(L)'
;MVSRRNRRVSTAFKAEQQHLQSLPVHDSSTYSEHTLRVSRTSTIVLKRVTSTVPSRLIGSRLTVRLFDARLELWCAGVHTLTLPRIHAKGQKRRRSVNYHHVIESLVKKPRAFRHAQWRDDLLPSDDYRRIWQYIGETLNADKACHYMVRLLHLAKKSDRESALGRYVLAGIERSKLPHVLECEGPLPEPQPVLAGHGGASACTGRLPGAAAHRRAMSGKPSRKAMCCSN
;
A
#
# COMPACT_ATOMS: atom_id res chain seq x y z
N MET A 1 -32.42 -11.64 -16.14
CA MET A 1 -33.07 -12.98 -16.07
C MET A 1 -32.82 -13.68 -17.38
N VAL A 2 -31.95 -14.68 -17.44
CA VAL A 2 -31.69 -15.46 -18.64
C VAL A 2 -32.85 -16.47 -18.78
N SER A 3 -33.60 -16.35 -19.85
CA SER A 3 -34.73 -17.25 -20.13
C SER A 3 -34.24 -18.71 -20.23
N ARG A 4 -34.88 -19.60 -19.49
CA ARG A 4 -34.64 -21.05 -19.47
C ARG A 4 -35.05 -21.71 -20.80
N ARG A 5 -34.64 -21.19 -21.96
CA ARG A 5 -34.78 -21.89 -23.22
C ARG A 5 -33.55 -22.76 -23.40
N ASN A 6 -33.80 -24.03 -23.62
CA ASN A 6 -32.87 -25.16 -23.80
C ASN A 6 -31.98 -25.01 -25.06
N ARG A 7 -31.60 -23.82 -25.45
CA ARG A 7 -30.62 -23.55 -26.51
C ARG A 7 -29.22 -23.51 -25.90
N ARG A 8 -28.36 -24.35 -26.40
CA ARG A 8 -26.93 -24.28 -26.06
C ARG A 8 -26.42 -22.90 -26.41
N VAL A 9 -25.68 -22.28 -25.52
CA VAL A 9 -25.12 -20.91 -25.65
C VAL A 9 -24.38 -20.76 -27.00
N SER A 10 -23.67 -21.81 -27.45
CA SER A 10 -22.96 -21.85 -28.72
C SER A 10 -23.87 -21.71 -29.96
N THR A 11 -25.08 -22.25 -29.90
CA THR A 11 -26.04 -22.16 -31.02
C THR A 11 -26.69 -20.78 -31.06
N ALA A 12 -26.99 -20.19 -29.91
CA ALA A 12 -27.50 -18.83 -29.82
C ALA A 12 -26.45 -17.82 -30.30
N PHE A 13 -25.19 -17.99 -29.87
CA PHE A 13 -24.06 -17.15 -30.26
C PHE A 13 -23.85 -17.18 -31.80
N LYS A 14 -23.87 -18.34 -32.44
CA LYS A 14 -23.74 -18.44 -33.88
C LYS A 14 -24.88 -17.73 -34.65
N ALA A 15 -26.10 -17.78 -34.12
CA ALA A 15 -27.23 -17.06 -34.70
C ALA A 15 -27.07 -15.53 -34.54
N GLU A 16 -26.61 -15.08 -33.39
CA GLU A 16 -26.35 -13.65 -33.11
C GLU A 16 -25.17 -13.11 -33.91
N GLN A 17 -24.14 -13.92 -34.14
CA GLN A 17 -22.93 -13.51 -34.86
C GLN A 17 -23.24 -13.03 -36.30
N GLN A 18 -24.28 -13.55 -36.95
CA GLN A 18 -24.70 -13.11 -38.27
C GLN A 18 -25.31 -11.70 -38.27
N HIS A 19 -25.77 -11.22 -37.13
CA HIS A 19 -26.39 -9.91 -36.97
C HIS A 19 -25.45 -8.87 -36.35
N LEU A 20 -24.23 -9.30 -35.97
CA LEU A 20 -23.22 -8.38 -35.44
C LEU A 20 -22.68 -7.47 -36.52
N GLN A 21 -22.71 -6.17 -36.26
CA GLN A 21 -22.10 -5.18 -37.14
C GLN A 21 -20.57 -5.12 -36.87
N SER A 22 -19.81 -4.77 -37.90
CA SER A 22 -18.38 -4.51 -37.73
C SER A 22 -18.17 -3.39 -36.72
N LEU A 23 -17.13 -3.55 -35.90
CA LEU A 23 -16.75 -2.50 -34.95
C LEU A 23 -16.42 -1.20 -35.69
N PRO A 24 -16.85 -0.05 -35.16
CA PRO A 24 -16.50 1.25 -35.75
C PRO A 24 -14.99 1.43 -35.78
N VAL A 25 -14.49 2.03 -36.83
CA VAL A 25 -13.04 2.31 -37.00
C VAL A 25 -12.48 3.20 -35.92
N HIS A 26 -13.31 4.03 -35.33
CA HIS A 26 -12.94 4.90 -34.23
C HIS A 26 -13.44 4.33 -32.90
N ASP A 27 -12.52 4.10 -31.99
CA ASP A 27 -12.83 3.69 -30.61
C ASP A 27 -13.58 4.86 -29.91
N SER A 28 -14.86 4.68 -29.69
CA SER A 28 -15.65 5.62 -28.90
C SER A 28 -15.36 5.38 -27.41
N SER A 29 -14.30 6.01 -26.91
CA SER A 29 -13.95 5.91 -25.50
C SER A 29 -15.07 6.51 -24.65
N THR A 30 -15.80 5.64 -23.97
CA THR A 30 -16.88 6.05 -23.06
C THR A 30 -16.27 6.58 -21.75
N TYR A 31 -16.37 7.87 -21.53
CA TYR A 31 -15.97 8.48 -20.25
C TYR A 31 -17.07 9.43 -19.75
N SER A 32 -17.10 9.64 -18.46
CA SER A 32 -17.89 10.73 -17.85
C SER A 32 -16.98 11.88 -17.44
N GLU A 33 -17.40 13.11 -17.76
CA GLU A 33 -16.63 14.30 -17.47
C GLU A 33 -17.15 14.99 -16.20
N HIS A 34 -16.22 15.39 -15.34
CA HIS A 34 -16.50 16.09 -14.09
C HIS A 34 -15.53 17.24 -13.89
N THR A 35 -16.03 18.41 -13.48
CA THR A 35 -15.19 19.55 -13.13
C THR A 35 -15.04 19.62 -11.61
N LEU A 36 -13.79 19.56 -11.13
CA LEU A 36 -13.46 19.55 -9.71
C LEU A 36 -12.42 20.62 -9.38
N ARG A 37 -12.51 21.16 -8.16
CA ARG A 37 -11.46 22.04 -7.64
C ARG A 37 -10.52 21.28 -6.72
N VAL A 38 -9.22 21.50 -6.89
CA VAL A 38 -8.20 20.91 -6.02
C VAL A 38 -8.22 21.58 -4.66
N SER A 39 -8.29 20.77 -3.60
CA SER A 39 -8.29 21.23 -2.22
C SER A 39 -6.92 21.77 -1.79
N ARG A 40 -6.89 22.45 -0.63
CA ARG A 40 -5.64 22.93 0.00
C ARG A 40 -4.71 21.77 0.41
N THR A 41 -5.24 20.57 0.55
CA THR A 41 -4.48 19.36 0.90
C THR A 41 -4.02 18.57 -0.32
N SER A 42 -3.99 19.21 -1.53
CA SER A 42 -3.61 18.54 -2.78
C SER A 42 -4.47 17.34 -3.13
N THR A 43 -5.79 17.42 -2.91
CA THR A 43 -6.70 16.31 -3.17
C THR A 43 -7.92 16.74 -3.98
N ILE A 44 -8.46 15.77 -4.69
CA ILE A 44 -9.75 15.80 -5.35
C ILE A 44 -10.63 14.68 -4.80
N VAL A 45 -11.93 14.89 -4.78
CA VAL A 45 -12.90 13.88 -4.35
C VAL A 45 -13.85 13.60 -5.52
N LEU A 46 -13.86 12.37 -6.00
CA LEU A 46 -14.74 11.91 -7.06
C LEU A 46 -15.39 10.58 -6.68
N LYS A 47 -16.71 10.49 -6.76
CA LYS A 47 -17.47 9.26 -6.45
C LYS A 47 -17.02 8.58 -5.14
N ARG A 48 -16.88 9.36 -4.06
CA ARG A 48 -16.45 8.89 -2.71
C ARG A 48 -15.00 8.40 -2.61
N VAL A 49 -14.20 8.62 -3.67
CA VAL A 49 -12.76 8.35 -3.65
C VAL A 49 -12.02 9.66 -3.55
N THR A 50 -11.13 9.77 -2.56
CA THR A 50 -10.22 10.89 -2.42
C THR A 50 -8.89 10.52 -3.04
N SER A 51 -8.44 11.25 -4.05
CA SER A 51 -7.16 11.03 -4.72
C SER A 51 -6.25 12.23 -4.55
N THR A 52 -4.96 11.99 -4.30
CA THR A 52 -3.96 13.06 -4.28
C THR A 52 -3.56 13.48 -5.69
N VAL A 53 -3.30 14.76 -5.84
CA VAL A 53 -2.80 15.37 -7.09
C VAL A 53 -1.58 16.22 -6.79
N PRO A 54 -0.73 16.54 -7.78
CA PRO A 54 0.44 17.39 -7.56
C PRO A 54 0.09 18.70 -6.87
N SER A 55 0.88 19.06 -5.85
CA SER A 55 0.63 20.25 -5.02
C SER A 55 0.66 21.57 -5.80
N ARG A 56 1.31 21.60 -6.97
CA ARG A 56 1.29 22.75 -7.89
C ARG A 56 -0.11 23.08 -8.42
N LEU A 57 -1.04 22.13 -8.36
CA LEU A 57 -2.41 22.27 -8.85
C LEU A 57 -3.39 22.76 -7.77
N ILE A 58 -2.94 23.02 -6.56
CA ILE A 58 -3.79 23.50 -5.46
C ILE A 58 -4.58 24.73 -5.88
N GLY A 59 -5.91 24.69 -5.68
CA GLY A 59 -6.81 25.78 -6.03
C GLY A 59 -7.27 25.81 -7.49
N SER A 60 -6.60 25.08 -8.39
CA SER A 60 -7.00 25.00 -9.81
C SER A 60 -8.29 24.21 -9.99
N ARG A 61 -9.01 24.54 -11.06
CA ARG A 61 -10.13 23.71 -11.54
C ARG A 61 -9.59 22.68 -12.53
N LEU A 62 -9.92 21.43 -12.30
CA LEU A 62 -9.53 20.31 -13.16
C LEU A 62 -10.76 19.73 -13.83
N THR A 63 -10.66 19.46 -15.11
CA THR A 63 -11.59 18.61 -15.83
C THR A 63 -11.10 17.16 -15.68
N VAL A 64 -11.92 16.31 -15.11
CA VAL A 64 -11.59 14.90 -14.87
C VAL A 64 -12.42 14.05 -15.79
N ARG A 65 -11.78 13.32 -16.69
CA ARG A 65 -12.41 12.29 -17.55
C ARG A 65 -12.29 10.96 -16.83
N LEU A 66 -13.44 10.43 -16.44
CA LEU A 66 -13.55 9.20 -15.70
C LEU A 66 -13.85 8.05 -16.66
N PHE A 67 -12.86 7.22 -16.91
CA PHE A 67 -12.97 5.96 -17.64
C PHE A 67 -13.26 4.81 -16.67
N ASP A 68 -13.39 3.61 -17.16
CA ASP A 68 -13.65 2.44 -16.33
C ASP A 68 -12.41 2.06 -15.47
N ALA A 69 -11.23 2.07 -16.04
CA ALA A 69 -9.98 1.68 -15.35
C ALA A 69 -9.12 2.86 -14.88
N ARG A 70 -9.33 4.07 -15.40
CA ARG A 70 -8.47 5.22 -15.15
C ARG A 70 -9.24 6.54 -15.04
N LEU A 71 -8.57 7.52 -14.43
CA LEU A 71 -8.99 8.92 -14.41
C LEU A 71 -7.93 9.74 -15.14
N GLU A 72 -8.35 10.57 -16.07
CA GLU A 72 -7.48 11.54 -16.73
C GLU A 72 -7.82 12.93 -16.24
N LEU A 73 -6.82 13.64 -15.76
CA LEU A 73 -6.95 14.99 -15.21
C LEU A 73 -6.41 16.00 -16.20
N TRP A 74 -7.24 16.96 -16.52
CA TRP A 74 -6.95 18.03 -17.47
C TRP A 74 -7.01 19.38 -16.77
N CYS A 75 -6.00 20.20 -16.95
CA CYS A 75 -5.96 21.57 -16.44
C CYS A 75 -5.86 22.56 -17.62
N ALA A 76 -6.82 23.47 -17.73
CA ALA A 76 -6.86 24.44 -18.85
C ALA A 76 -6.73 23.80 -20.24
N GLY A 77 -7.37 22.64 -20.45
CA GLY A 77 -7.32 21.92 -21.72
C GLY A 77 -6.08 21.05 -21.95
N VAL A 78 -5.10 21.08 -21.02
CA VAL A 78 -3.87 20.28 -21.13
C VAL A 78 -3.97 19.05 -20.23
N HIS A 79 -3.67 17.87 -20.79
CA HIS A 79 -3.57 16.65 -20.00
C HIS A 79 -2.41 16.77 -19.00
N THR A 80 -2.71 16.57 -17.72
CA THR A 80 -1.75 16.81 -16.64
C THR A 80 -1.33 15.53 -15.94
N LEU A 81 -2.27 14.59 -15.73
CA LEU A 81 -2.02 13.38 -14.95
C LEU A 81 -3.06 12.31 -15.26
N THR A 82 -2.61 11.06 -15.27
CA THR A 82 -3.49 9.89 -15.29
C THR A 82 -3.35 9.14 -13.97
N LEU A 83 -4.47 8.81 -13.34
CA LEU A 83 -4.54 8.04 -12.10
C LEU A 83 -5.31 6.74 -12.32
N PRO A 84 -4.96 5.65 -11.64
CA PRO A 84 -5.77 4.44 -11.66
C PRO A 84 -7.12 4.71 -10.97
N ARG A 85 -8.19 4.18 -11.53
CA ARG A 85 -9.51 4.28 -10.95
C ARG A 85 -9.65 3.27 -9.80
N ILE A 86 -10.03 3.78 -8.65
CA ILE A 86 -10.40 2.97 -7.49
C ILE A 86 -11.92 3.03 -7.33
N HIS A 87 -12.55 1.87 -7.23
CA HIS A 87 -13.98 1.77 -6.98
C HIS A 87 -14.26 1.73 -5.47
N ALA A 88 -15.10 2.65 -5.00
CA ALA A 88 -15.60 2.59 -3.64
C ALA A 88 -16.70 1.52 -3.56
N LYS A 89 -16.45 0.42 -2.86
CA LYS A 89 -17.45 -0.62 -2.60
C LYS A 89 -18.37 -0.18 -1.45
N GLY A 90 -19.68 -0.16 -1.71
CA GLY A 90 -20.69 0.22 -0.72
C GLY A 90 -20.59 1.69 -0.29
N GLN A 91 -20.87 1.97 0.98
CA GLN A 91 -20.89 3.32 1.54
C GLN A 91 -19.52 3.84 2.00
N LYS A 92 -18.50 3.01 2.04
CA LYS A 92 -17.17 3.38 2.56
C LYS A 92 -16.43 4.29 1.59
N ARG A 93 -15.89 5.38 2.11
CA ARG A 93 -14.97 6.26 1.38
C ARG A 93 -13.63 5.56 1.20
N ARG A 94 -13.04 5.65 0.02
CA ARG A 94 -11.71 5.15 -0.27
C ARG A 94 -10.74 6.29 -0.56
N ARG A 95 -9.45 6.01 -0.41
CA ARG A 95 -8.38 6.97 -0.65
C ARG A 95 -7.34 6.36 -1.57
N SER A 96 -6.79 7.21 -2.43
CA SER A 96 -5.65 6.92 -3.28
C SER A 96 -4.62 8.00 -3.02
N VAL A 97 -3.73 7.72 -2.09
CA VAL A 97 -2.71 8.67 -1.65
C VAL A 97 -1.37 8.28 -2.25
N ASN A 98 -0.75 9.23 -2.95
CA ASN A 98 0.60 9.08 -3.48
C ASN A 98 1.44 10.24 -2.93
N TYR A 99 2.46 9.94 -2.14
CA TYR A 99 3.32 10.94 -1.52
C TYR A 99 4.12 11.74 -2.54
N HIS A 100 4.41 11.20 -3.73
CA HIS A 100 5.11 11.92 -4.81
C HIS A 100 4.42 13.23 -5.20
N HIS A 101 3.09 13.31 -5.02
CA HIS A 101 2.32 14.50 -5.36
C HIS A 101 2.52 15.65 -4.37
N VAL A 102 2.79 15.34 -3.11
CA VAL A 102 2.81 16.33 -2.02
C VAL A 102 4.20 16.57 -1.43
N ILE A 103 5.17 15.70 -1.73
CA ILE A 103 6.49 15.74 -1.08
C ILE A 103 7.22 17.07 -1.29
N GLU A 104 7.10 17.69 -2.45
CA GLU A 104 7.77 18.97 -2.74
C GLU A 104 7.23 20.11 -1.87
N SER A 105 5.94 20.08 -1.55
CA SER A 105 5.34 21.04 -0.63
C SER A 105 5.73 20.74 0.83
N LEU A 106 5.88 19.47 1.18
CA LEU A 106 6.34 19.04 2.50
C LEU A 106 7.82 19.39 2.74
N VAL A 107 8.67 19.32 1.72
CA VAL A 107 10.07 19.75 1.82
C VAL A 107 10.17 21.23 2.21
N LYS A 108 9.27 22.07 1.67
CA LYS A 108 9.20 23.50 2.04
C LYS A 108 8.67 23.73 3.46
N LYS A 109 7.83 22.82 3.97
CA LYS A 109 7.19 22.90 5.29
C LYS A 109 7.17 21.54 5.97
N PRO A 110 8.32 21.02 6.43
CA PRO A 110 8.42 19.65 6.98
C PRO A 110 7.52 19.39 8.18
N ARG A 111 7.30 20.40 9.03
CA ARG A 111 6.41 20.30 10.20
C ARG A 111 4.97 20.00 9.83
N ALA A 112 4.54 20.33 8.60
CA ALA A 112 3.19 20.01 8.12
C ALA A 112 2.95 18.49 8.01
N PHE A 113 3.99 17.68 7.89
CA PHE A 113 3.89 16.23 7.84
C PHE A 113 3.22 15.65 9.09
N ARG A 114 3.54 16.17 10.27
CA ARG A 114 2.91 15.74 11.55
C ARG A 114 1.41 15.91 11.57
N HIS A 115 0.92 16.99 10.95
CA HIS A 115 -0.49 17.37 10.94
C HIS A 115 -1.21 16.95 9.64
N ALA A 116 -0.52 16.20 8.76
CA ALA A 116 -1.14 15.69 7.55
C ALA A 116 -2.28 14.73 7.90
N GLN A 117 -3.48 15.02 7.40
CA GLN A 117 -4.69 14.24 7.67
C GLN A 117 -4.56 12.76 7.30
N TRP A 118 -3.71 12.45 6.31
CA TRP A 118 -3.47 11.08 5.81
C TRP A 118 -1.99 10.72 5.88
N ARG A 119 -1.33 11.09 6.98
CA ARG A 119 0.09 10.86 7.18
C ARG A 119 0.48 9.39 6.97
N ASP A 120 -0.31 8.47 7.51
CA ASP A 120 -0.02 7.04 7.45
C ASP A 120 -0.19 6.47 6.03
N ASP A 121 -1.08 7.08 5.22
CA ASP A 121 -1.26 6.75 3.81
C ASP A 121 -0.15 7.38 2.92
N LEU A 122 0.60 8.37 3.42
CA LEU A 122 1.75 8.96 2.73
C LEU A 122 3.02 8.11 2.85
N LEU A 123 3.05 7.16 3.76
CA LEU A 123 4.19 6.27 3.96
C LEU A 123 4.09 5.10 2.97
N PRO A 124 5.06 4.90 2.06
CA PRO A 124 4.94 3.98 0.94
C PRO A 124 4.92 2.51 1.35
N SER A 125 5.58 2.17 2.46
CA SER A 125 5.65 0.79 2.95
C SER A 125 5.60 0.70 4.47
N ASP A 126 5.49 -0.52 4.99
CA ASP A 126 5.55 -0.78 6.43
C ASP A 126 6.92 -0.44 7.02
N ASP A 127 7.98 -0.51 6.22
CA ASP A 127 9.31 -0.10 6.64
C ASP A 127 9.33 1.37 7.04
N TYR A 128 8.73 2.24 6.23
CA TYR A 128 8.61 3.66 6.54
C TYR A 128 7.71 3.93 7.74
N ARG A 129 6.71 3.10 8.01
CA ARG A 129 5.87 3.20 9.22
C ARG A 129 6.68 2.87 10.48
N ARG A 130 7.48 1.81 10.44
CA ARG A 130 8.40 1.44 11.54
C ARG A 130 9.45 2.52 11.78
N ILE A 131 10.05 3.05 10.72
CA ILE A 131 10.99 4.16 10.81
C ILE A 131 10.32 5.36 11.46
N TRP A 132 9.10 5.72 11.02
CA TRP A 132 8.36 6.84 11.60
C TRP A 132 8.08 6.65 13.09
N GLN A 133 7.67 5.47 13.50
CA GLN A 133 7.45 5.15 14.90
C GLN A 133 8.73 5.32 15.71
N TYR A 134 9.83 4.72 15.29
CA TYR A 134 11.11 4.80 15.97
C TYR A 134 11.63 6.24 16.11
N ILE A 135 11.63 7.03 15.04
CA ILE A 135 12.09 8.41 15.10
C ILE A 135 11.16 9.30 15.92
N GLY A 136 9.88 8.98 15.99
CA GLY A 136 8.90 9.67 16.83
C GLY A 136 9.14 9.47 18.32
N GLU A 137 9.67 8.30 18.71
CA GLU A 137 10.05 7.96 20.08
C GLU A 137 11.45 8.51 20.47
N THR A 138 12.38 8.52 19.50
CA THR A 138 13.79 8.83 19.76
C THR A 138 14.13 10.30 19.54
N LEU A 139 13.49 10.95 18.59
CA LEU A 139 13.79 12.33 18.20
C LEU A 139 12.70 13.31 18.65
N ASN A 140 13.08 14.58 18.77
CA ASN A 140 12.09 15.64 18.90
C ASN A 140 11.17 15.67 17.65
N ALA A 141 9.88 15.98 17.85
CA ALA A 141 8.85 15.97 16.83
C ALA A 141 9.23 16.76 15.56
N ASP A 142 9.90 17.88 15.68
CA ASP A 142 10.35 18.68 14.55
C ASP A 142 11.47 17.97 13.78
N LYS A 143 12.44 17.41 14.48
CA LYS A 143 13.55 16.65 13.89
C LYS A 143 13.04 15.40 13.19
N ALA A 144 12.07 14.70 13.80
CA ALA A 144 11.44 13.53 13.22
C ALA A 144 10.73 13.88 11.89
N CYS A 145 9.97 14.98 11.84
CA CYS A 145 9.34 15.45 10.62
C CYS A 145 10.37 15.78 9.52
N HIS A 146 11.43 16.50 9.88
CA HIS A 146 12.48 16.84 8.93
C HIS A 146 13.19 15.61 8.39
N TYR A 147 13.49 14.65 9.25
CA TYR A 147 14.12 13.38 8.85
C TYR A 147 13.22 12.60 7.88
N MET A 148 11.96 12.36 8.24
CA MET A 148 11.04 11.59 7.40
C MET A 148 10.78 12.25 6.05
N VAL A 149 10.56 13.57 6.01
CA VAL A 149 10.33 14.31 4.77
C VAL A 149 11.55 14.27 3.85
N ARG A 150 12.77 14.41 4.42
CA ARG A 150 14.00 14.28 3.63
C ARG A 150 14.19 12.87 3.11
N LEU A 151 13.88 11.85 3.91
CA LEU A 151 13.96 10.45 3.51
C LEU A 151 12.99 10.14 2.35
N LEU A 152 11.73 10.58 2.45
CA LEU A 152 10.74 10.44 1.39
C LEU A 152 11.13 11.22 0.11
N HIS A 153 11.71 12.40 0.27
CA HIS A 153 12.18 13.18 -0.87
C HIS A 153 13.35 12.49 -1.58
N LEU A 154 14.29 11.92 -0.82
CA LEU A 154 15.37 11.13 -1.37
C LEU A 154 14.86 9.88 -2.07
N ALA A 155 13.90 9.17 -1.47
CA ALA A 155 13.26 8.00 -2.08
C ALA A 155 12.63 8.33 -3.44
N LYS A 156 11.91 9.45 -3.54
CA LYS A 156 11.37 9.94 -4.81
C LYS A 156 12.46 10.26 -5.82
N LYS A 157 13.54 10.93 -5.40
CA LYS A 157 14.62 11.38 -6.29
C LYS A 157 15.44 10.22 -6.84
N SER A 158 15.69 9.21 -6.02
CA SER A 158 16.50 8.05 -6.38
C SER A 158 15.72 6.89 -6.98
N ASP A 159 14.38 6.91 -6.89
CA ASP A 159 13.48 5.80 -7.26
C ASP A 159 13.85 4.47 -6.59
N ARG A 160 14.32 4.55 -5.33
CA ARG A 160 14.83 3.43 -4.54
C ARG A 160 14.10 3.28 -3.19
N GLU A 161 12.79 3.43 -3.19
CA GLU A 161 11.98 3.41 -1.95
C GLU A 161 12.25 2.18 -1.09
N SER A 162 12.14 0.99 -1.67
CA SER A 162 12.27 -0.25 -0.91
C SER A 162 13.69 -0.49 -0.38
N ALA A 163 14.72 -0.14 -1.16
CA ALA A 163 16.10 -0.29 -0.74
C ALA A 163 16.45 0.69 0.39
N LEU A 164 16.00 1.92 0.27
CA LEU A 164 16.22 2.98 1.26
C LEU A 164 15.52 2.67 2.58
N GLY A 165 14.26 2.21 2.54
CA GLY A 165 13.52 1.80 3.72
C GLY A 165 14.22 0.68 4.48
N ARG A 166 14.63 -0.37 3.78
CA ARG A 166 15.39 -1.49 4.38
C ARG A 166 16.73 -1.07 4.96
N TYR A 167 17.48 -0.21 4.26
CA TYR A 167 18.76 0.29 4.75
C TYR A 167 18.62 1.04 6.07
N VAL A 168 17.65 1.96 6.16
CA VAL A 168 17.42 2.73 7.37
C VAL A 168 16.94 1.83 8.50
N LEU A 169 16.07 0.84 8.26
CA LEU A 169 15.65 -0.13 9.26
C LEU A 169 16.81 -0.95 9.79
N ALA A 170 17.68 -1.47 8.91
CA ALA A 170 18.87 -2.19 9.33
C ALA A 170 19.82 -1.33 10.20
N GLY A 171 19.87 -0.02 9.94
CA GLY A 171 20.57 0.92 10.81
C GLY A 171 19.93 1.05 12.19
N ILE A 172 18.61 1.15 12.23
CA ILE A 172 17.83 1.23 13.48
C ILE A 172 18.01 -0.04 14.33
N GLU A 173 17.98 -1.21 13.71
CA GLU A 173 18.22 -2.51 14.40
C GLU A 173 19.60 -2.57 15.05
N ARG A 174 20.59 -1.87 14.48
CA ARG A 174 21.94 -1.69 15.06
C ARG A 174 22.04 -0.53 16.03
N SER A 175 20.90 0.02 16.46
CA SER A 175 20.81 1.21 17.34
C SER A 175 21.51 2.46 16.78
N LYS A 176 21.70 2.52 15.48
CA LYS A 176 22.30 3.67 14.77
C LYS A 176 21.33 4.17 13.72
N LEU A 177 20.74 5.35 13.93
CA LEU A 177 19.94 6.01 12.91
C LEU A 177 20.86 6.62 11.84
N PRO A 178 20.85 6.13 10.59
CA PRO A 178 21.70 6.67 9.51
C PRO A 178 21.33 8.13 9.23
N HIS A 179 22.33 8.95 8.96
CA HIS A 179 22.05 10.31 8.50
C HIS A 179 21.53 10.27 7.05
N VAL A 180 20.54 11.12 6.74
CA VAL A 180 19.90 11.08 5.39
C VAL A 180 20.92 11.35 4.29
N LEU A 181 21.97 12.13 4.52
CA LEU A 181 23.06 12.36 3.55
C LEU A 181 23.88 11.09 3.28
N GLU A 182 24.01 10.19 4.27
CA GLU A 182 24.70 8.90 4.08
C GLU A 182 23.90 7.98 3.14
N CYS A 183 22.60 8.22 3.02
CA CYS A 183 21.70 7.49 2.15
C CYS A 183 21.71 7.97 0.69
N GLU A 184 22.37 9.09 0.37
CA GLU A 184 22.47 9.63 -1.00
C GLU A 184 23.47 8.84 -1.86
N GLY A 185 24.39 8.09 -1.24
CA GLY A 185 25.38 7.26 -1.91
C GLY A 185 24.81 5.93 -2.44
N PRO A 186 25.67 5.09 -3.04
CA PRO A 186 25.32 3.73 -3.37
C PRO A 186 24.96 2.99 -2.08
N LEU A 187 23.68 2.60 -1.95
CA LEU A 187 23.23 1.82 -0.80
C LEU A 187 23.88 0.43 -0.89
N PRO A 188 24.55 -0.04 0.17
CA PRO A 188 25.04 -1.41 0.21
C PRO A 188 23.82 -2.35 0.08
N GLU A 189 23.93 -3.35 -0.79
CA GLU A 189 22.89 -4.37 -0.86
C GLU A 189 22.70 -5.00 0.52
N PRO A 190 21.45 -5.21 0.97
CA PRO A 190 21.18 -5.90 2.22
C PRO A 190 21.78 -7.31 2.09
N GLN A 191 22.86 -7.56 2.80
CA GLN A 191 23.37 -8.92 2.94
C GLN A 191 22.23 -9.76 3.53
N PRO A 192 21.89 -10.91 2.92
CA PRO A 192 20.90 -11.80 3.49
C PRO A 192 21.37 -12.13 4.91
N VAL A 193 20.56 -11.82 5.90
CA VAL A 193 20.78 -12.27 7.28
C VAL A 193 20.71 -13.79 7.19
N LEU A 194 21.87 -14.43 7.17
CA LEU A 194 21.97 -15.88 7.30
C LEU A 194 21.28 -16.19 8.61
N ALA A 195 20.08 -16.77 8.52
CA ALA A 195 19.41 -17.35 9.68
C ALA A 195 20.43 -18.27 10.31
N GLY A 196 20.88 -17.90 11.51
CA GLY A 196 21.85 -18.69 12.26
C GLY A 196 21.29 -20.09 12.42
N HIS A 197 21.85 -21.00 11.65
CA HIS A 197 21.69 -22.44 11.91
C HIS A 197 22.35 -22.66 13.25
N GLY A 198 21.50 -22.79 14.28
CA GLY A 198 21.94 -23.30 15.57
C GLY A 198 22.65 -24.61 15.33
N GLY A 199 23.97 -24.59 15.50
CA GLY A 199 24.79 -25.77 15.41
C GLY A 199 24.30 -26.76 16.46
N ALA A 200 23.59 -27.78 16.02
CA ALA A 200 23.40 -28.97 16.79
C ALA A 200 24.76 -29.69 16.86
N SER A 201 25.47 -29.47 17.95
CA SER A 201 26.63 -30.25 18.32
C SER A 201 26.18 -31.68 18.49
N ALA A 202 26.54 -32.54 17.55
CA ALA A 202 26.36 -33.97 17.66
C ALA A 202 27.31 -34.50 18.73
N CYS A 203 26.81 -34.68 19.94
CA CYS A 203 27.44 -35.54 20.92
C CYS A 203 27.10 -36.99 20.61
N THR A 204 28.03 -37.70 19.99
CA THR A 204 28.09 -39.15 19.95
C THR A 204 28.30 -39.70 21.36
N GLY A 205 27.26 -40.18 21.99
CA GLY A 205 27.27 -40.93 23.26
C GLY A 205 26.52 -42.22 23.11
N ARG A 206 27.31 -43.29 23.07
CA ARG A 206 27.03 -44.71 23.03
C ARG A 206 25.96 -45.16 24.03
N LEU A 207 25.02 -45.99 23.57
CA LEU A 207 24.10 -46.78 24.39
C LEU A 207 24.82 -47.85 25.23
N PRO A 208 24.26 -48.25 26.36
CA PRO A 208 23.68 -49.61 26.40
C PRO A 208 22.38 -49.75 27.23
N GLY A 209 21.53 -50.63 26.74
CA GLY A 209 20.89 -51.73 27.48
C GLY A 209 19.56 -51.49 28.21
N ALA A 210 18.51 -51.99 27.60
CA ALA A 210 17.45 -52.86 28.15
C ALA A 210 16.74 -52.53 29.49
N ALA A 211 15.42 -52.39 29.45
CA ALA A 211 14.49 -53.37 30.01
C ALA A 211 13.04 -52.83 30.04
N ALA A 212 12.15 -53.71 29.69
CA ALA A 212 10.72 -53.57 29.66
C ALA A 212 10.09 -53.26 31.03
N HIS A 213 9.01 -52.48 31.07
CA HIS A 213 7.84 -52.82 31.86
C HIS A 213 6.57 -52.15 31.31
N ARG A 214 5.65 -53.03 30.94
CA ARG A 214 4.24 -52.71 30.70
C ARG A 214 3.56 -52.31 32.01
N ARG A 215 2.66 -51.37 31.99
CA ARG A 215 1.32 -51.50 32.58
C ARG A 215 0.38 -50.38 32.12
N ALA A 216 -0.75 -50.86 31.73
CA ALA A 216 -1.97 -50.14 31.39
C ALA A 216 -2.66 -49.54 32.63
N MET A 217 -3.52 -48.58 32.38
CA MET A 217 -4.88 -48.40 32.92
C MET A 217 -5.28 -46.93 32.78
N SER A 218 -6.18 -46.60 31.88
CA SER A 218 -7.64 -46.46 32.07
C SER A 218 -8.06 -45.31 33.02
N GLY A 219 -8.83 -44.40 32.47
CA GLY A 219 -9.64 -43.45 33.27
C GLY A 219 -10.09 -42.21 32.52
N LYS A 220 -11.20 -42.31 31.79
CA LYS A 220 -12.15 -41.21 31.47
C LYS A 220 -13.23 -41.21 32.56
N PRO A 221 -14.21 -40.31 32.59
CA PRO A 221 -14.34 -38.86 32.31
C PRO A 221 -15.10 -38.12 33.47
N SER A 222 -15.27 -36.81 33.41
CA SER A 222 -16.49 -36.15 33.94
C SER A 222 -16.53 -34.63 33.62
N ARG A 223 -17.41 -34.26 32.87
CA ARG A 223 -18.56 -33.35 32.83
C ARG A 223 -18.86 -32.53 34.12
N LYS A 224 -19.08 -31.26 33.94
CA LYS A 224 -20.20 -30.39 34.38
C LYS A 224 -19.74 -28.93 34.19
N ALA A 225 -20.35 -28.11 33.34
CA ALA A 225 -21.70 -27.58 33.31
C ALA A 225 -21.94 -26.45 34.30
N MET A 226 -22.54 -25.41 33.72
CA MET A 226 -23.40 -24.33 34.32
C MET A 226 -22.67 -23.21 35.06
N CYS A 227 -23.07 -21.97 34.97
CA CYS A 227 -24.24 -21.25 34.47
C CYS A 227 -24.05 -19.78 34.83
N CYS A 228 -24.61 -18.91 34.03
CA CYS A 228 -25.39 -17.72 34.32
C CYS A 228 -24.82 -16.45 34.94
N SER A 229 -25.14 -15.43 34.22
CA SER A 229 -25.83 -14.16 34.59
C SER A 229 -25.00 -13.05 35.22
N ASN A 230 -24.81 -11.98 34.56
CA ASN A 230 -25.68 -10.79 34.40
C ASN A 230 -25.11 -9.93 33.29
#